data_6aff947daa02993c3d71c780cd9bd941
#
_entry.id   6aff947daa02993c3d71c780cd9bd941
#
_cell.length_a   1.000
_cell.length_b   1.000
_cell.length_c   1.000
_cell.angle_alpha   90.00
_cell.angle_beta   90.00
_cell.angle_gamma   90.00
#
_symmetry.space_group_name_H-M   'P 1'
#
loop_
_entity.id
_entity.type
_entity.pdbx_description
1 polymer ?
#
loop_
_entity_poly.entity_id
_entity_poly.type
_entity_poly.pdbx_seq_one_letter_code
_entity_poly.pdbx_strand_id
1 'polypeptide(L)'
;RDVKIVANQLLSNITPLAPLLLPVDNMKGDSRKQDLANITRALEADQVVIFFPAGEVSRLSPSGIQDKVWDAGFLRFAERLNLPVMPIYIRARNSGLFYAIARLSAMASMLLLPSEMTRYSGRFQFFTSPVIAPDQFATLPLSRRQKVKLLRKHLYQLPKNKRPVFTTKESLIHPRNRQSLRVELAL
;
A
#
# COMPACT_ATOMS: atom_id res chain seq x y z
N ARG A 1 -8.87 -5.24 16.15
CA ARG A 1 -9.38 -4.25 15.19
C ARG A 1 -9.65 -4.93 13.86
N ASP A 2 -10.77 -4.62 13.26
CA ASP A 2 -11.09 -5.11 11.93
C ASP A 2 -10.19 -4.46 10.88
N VAL A 3 -9.87 -5.21 9.83
CA VAL A 3 -9.02 -4.75 8.73
C VAL A 3 -9.88 -4.60 7.48
N LYS A 4 -9.73 -3.47 6.80
CA LYS A 4 -10.33 -3.18 5.51
C LYS A 4 -9.24 -2.84 4.48
N ILE A 5 -9.51 -3.15 3.22
CA ILE A 5 -8.56 -2.96 2.12
C ILE A 5 -9.23 -2.12 1.04
N VAL A 6 -8.66 -0.97 0.74
CA VAL A 6 -9.12 -0.16 -0.41
C VAL A 6 -8.64 -0.82 -1.69
N ALA A 7 -9.57 -1.25 -2.52
CA ALA A 7 -9.29 -2.02 -3.72
C ALA A 7 -10.21 -1.60 -4.88
N ASN A 8 -9.81 -1.97 -6.10
CA ASN A 8 -10.66 -1.76 -7.28
C ASN A 8 -11.93 -2.59 -7.15
N GLN A 9 -13.06 -2.03 -7.57
CA GLN A 9 -14.38 -2.67 -7.55
C GLN A 9 -14.40 -4.05 -8.21
N LEU A 10 -13.56 -4.30 -9.22
CA LEU A 10 -13.44 -5.61 -9.85
C LEU A 10 -13.09 -6.75 -8.88
N LEU A 11 -12.36 -6.44 -7.81
CA LEU A 11 -11.99 -7.44 -6.79
C LEU A 11 -13.16 -7.83 -5.89
N SER A 12 -14.23 -7.05 -5.85
CA SER A 12 -15.45 -7.36 -5.07
C SER A 12 -16.16 -8.63 -5.59
N ASN A 13 -15.88 -9.06 -6.81
CA ASN A 13 -16.39 -10.30 -7.36
C ASN A 13 -15.74 -11.55 -6.75
N ILE A 14 -14.66 -11.39 -5.98
CA ILE A 14 -14.01 -12.47 -5.24
C ILE A 14 -14.73 -12.60 -3.90
N THR A 15 -15.78 -13.43 -3.86
CA THR A 15 -16.69 -13.56 -2.70
C THR A 15 -15.98 -13.71 -1.35
N PRO A 16 -14.90 -14.52 -1.18
CA PRO A 16 -14.24 -14.66 0.11
C PRO A 16 -13.54 -13.37 0.61
N LEU A 17 -13.18 -12.46 -0.31
CA LEU A 17 -12.51 -11.20 0.03
C LEU A 17 -13.49 -10.04 0.23
N ALA A 18 -14.71 -10.14 -0.27
CA ALA A 18 -15.70 -9.06 -0.25
C ALA A 18 -15.88 -8.41 1.13
N PRO A 19 -15.94 -9.14 2.27
CA PRO A 19 -16.08 -8.54 3.59
C PRO A 19 -14.89 -7.66 4.02
N LEU A 20 -13.71 -7.89 3.42
CA LEU A 20 -12.49 -7.13 3.73
C LEU A 20 -12.34 -5.90 2.82
N LEU A 21 -13.07 -5.83 1.72
CA LEU A 21 -12.84 -4.81 0.70
C LEU A 21 -13.66 -3.54 0.97
N LEU A 22 -13.03 -2.40 0.74
CA LEU A 22 -13.65 -1.11 0.50
C LEU A 22 -13.47 -0.82 -1.00
N PRO A 23 -14.45 -1.20 -1.84
CA PRO A 23 -14.31 -1.02 -3.27
C PRO A 23 -14.30 0.46 -3.64
N VAL A 24 -13.44 0.82 -4.58
CA VAL A 24 -13.37 2.16 -5.16
C VAL A 24 -13.48 2.07 -6.68
N ASP A 25 -14.32 2.92 -7.25
CA ASP A 25 -14.42 3.09 -8.70
C ASP A 25 -13.60 4.31 -9.12
N ASN A 26 -12.54 4.05 -9.89
CA ASN A 26 -11.67 5.12 -10.38
C ASN A 26 -12.29 5.92 -11.55
N MET A 27 -13.48 5.54 -12.02
CA MET A 27 -13.99 6.02 -13.33
C MET A 27 -15.15 6.99 -13.28
N LYS A 28 -15.85 7.22 -12.15
CA LYS A 28 -17.05 8.10 -12.14
C LYS A 28 -17.17 8.97 -10.88
N GLY A 29 -17.64 10.22 -11.11
CA GLY A 29 -17.67 11.29 -10.10
C GLY A 29 -18.59 11.06 -8.89
N ASP A 30 -19.77 10.46 -9.05
CA ASP A 30 -20.73 10.30 -7.94
C ASP A 30 -20.45 9.06 -7.09
N SER A 31 -19.99 7.96 -7.67
CA SER A 31 -19.51 6.79 -6.92
C SER A 31 -18.32 7.18 -6.04
N ARG A 32 -17.47 8.09 -6.49
CA ARG A 32 -16.30 8.56 -5.72
C ARG A 32 -16.67 9.19 -4.38
N LYS A 33 -17.78 9.93 -4.27
CA LYS A 33 -18.21 10.51 -2.98
C LYS A 33 -18.61 9.42 -1.99
N GLN A 34 -19.35 8.41 -2.47
CA GLN A 34 -19.77 7.28 -1.65
C GLN A 34 -18.57 6.44 -1.19
N ASP A 35 -17.62 6.16 -2.09
CA ASP A 35 -16.40 5.43 -1.78
C ASP A 35 -15.58 6.13 -0.70
N LEU A 36 -15.39 7.45 -0.82
CA LEU A 36 -14.69 8.25 0.18
C LEU A 36 -15.43 8.26 1.53
N ALA A 37 -16.77 8.30 1.53
CA ALA A 37 -17.58 8.22 2.74
C ALA A 37 -17.45 6.85 3.42
N ASN A 38 -17.41 5.75 2.67
CA ASN A 38 -17.21 4.41 3.20
C ASN A 38 -15.82 4.25 3.85
N ILE A 39 -14.77 4.77 3.22
CA ILE A 39 -13.42 4.78 3.78
C ILE A 39 -13.40 5.62 5.07
N THR A 40 -14.00 6.82 5.07
CA THR A 40 -14.06 7.68 6.24
C THR A 40 -14.75 6.96 7.40
N ARG A 41 -15.91 6.35 7.15
CA ARG A 41 -16.67 5.60 8.17
C ARG A 41 -15.88 4.44 8.77
N ALA A 42 -15.13 3.69 7.94
CA ALA A 42 -14.28 2.61 8.42
C ALA A 42 -13.17 3.13 9.36
N LEU A 43 -12.54 4.26 8.99
CA LEU A 43 -11.49 4.89 9.80
C LEU A 43 -12.05 5.47 11.11
N GLU A 44 -13.23 6.09 11.09
CA GLU A 44 -13.92 6.61 12.27
C GLU A 44 -14.42 5.49 13.21
N ALA A 45 -14.69 4.30 12.65
CA ALA A 45 -15.02 3.09 13.42
C ALA A 45 -13.77 2.36 13.97
N ASP A 46 -12.62 3.01 14.03
CA ASP A 46 -11.33 2.47 14.53
C ASP A 46 -10.86 1.20 13.79
N GLN A 47 -11.26 1.03 12.53
CA GLN A 47 -10.78 -0.07 11.68
C GLN A 47 -9.41 0.28 11.09
N VAL A 48 -8.58 -0.74 10.85
CA VAL A 48 -7.34 -0.58 10.10
C VAL A 48 -7.65 -0.56 8.61
N VAL A 49 -7.26 0.49 7.90
CA VAL A 49 -7.49 0.59 6.46
C VAL A 49 -6.17 0.51 5.70
N ILE A 50 -6.05 -0.50 4.84
CA ILE A 50 -4.87 -0.71 3.99
C ILE A 50 -5.08 0.01 2.66
N PHE A 51 -4.10 0.84 2.28
CA PHE A 51 -4.07 1.54 1.01
C PHE A 51 -2.90 1.06 0.15
N PHE A 52 -3.16 0.92 -1.14
CA PHE A 52 -2.14 0.75 -2.18
C PHE A 52 -2.05 2.04 -2.99
N PRO A 53 -1.17 2.99 -2.61
CA PRO A 53 -1.20 4.35 -3.17
C PRO A 53 -0.87 4.43 -4.66
N ALA A 54 -0.23 3.40 -5.22
CA ALA A 54 0.03 3.31 -6.66
C ALA A 54 -1.24 3.06 -7.49
N GLY A 55 -2.29 2.46 -6.86
CA GLY A 55 -3.56 2.11 -7.51
C GLY A 55 -3.46 1.01 -8.57
N GLU A 56 -2.27 0.52 -8.84
CA GLU A 56 -1.99 -0.55 -9.81
C GLU A 56 -0.75 -1.36 -9.41
N VAL A 57 -0.56 -2.50 -10.04
CA VAL A 57 0.61 -3.37 -9.82
C VAL A 57 1.88 -2.68 -10.31
N SER A 58 2.98 -2.85 -9.57
CA SER A 58 4.30 -2.33 -9.95
C SER A 58 4.72 -2.81 -11.34
N ARG A 59 5.38 -1.96 -12.10
CA ARG A 59 5.79 -2.23 -13.48
C ARG A 59 7.30 -2.29 -13.61
N LEU A 60 7.76 -3.00 -14.64
CA LEU A 60 9.17 -3.00 -15.01
C LEU A 60 9.56 -1.66 -15.63
N SER A 61 10.59 -1.04 -15.06
CA SER A 61 11.20 0.20 -15.53
C SER A 61 12.72 0.00 -15.73
N PRO A 62 13.45 0.92 -16.37
CA PRO A 62 14.91 0.85 -16.46
C PRO A 62 15.62 0.77 -15.11
N SER A 63 15.02 1.32 -14.07
CA SER A 63 15.51 1.27 -12.67
C SER A 63 15.01 0.07 -11.87
N GLY A 64 14.37 -0.91 -12.52
CA GLY A 64 13.80 -2.11 -11.91
C GLY A 64 12.28 -2.06 -11.77
N ILE A 65 11.73 -2.99 -11.00
CA ILE A 65 10.28 -3.06 -10.74
C ILE A 65 9.90 -1.96 -9.74
N GLN A 66 9.04 -1.06 -10.17
CA GLN A 66 8.63 0.11 -9.37
C GLN A 66 7.14 0.40 -9.53
N ASP A 67 6.57 0.97 -8.47
CA ASP A 67 5.24 1.55 -8.49
C ASP A 67 5.19 2.78 -9.39
N LYS A 68 4.03 3.02 -9.96
CA LYS A 68 3.66 4.32 -10.52
C LYS A 68 3.75 5.43 -9.46
N VAL A 69 3.60 6.65 -9.89
CA VAL A 69 3.48 7.79 -8.97
C VAL A 69 2.30 7.56 -8.01
N TRP A 70 2.56 7.65 -6.72
CA TRP A 70 1.55 7.46 -5.70
C TRP A 70 0.52 8.58 -5.68
N ASP A 71 -0.75 8.21 -5.57
CA ASP A 71 -1.83 9.15 -5.27
C ASP A 71 -1.73 9.63 -3.82
N ALA A 72 -2.12 10.89 -3.60
CA ALA A 72 -2.03 11.53 -2.29
C ALA A 72 -3.34 11.40 -1.47
N GLY A 73 -4.34 10.70 -1.98
CA GLY A 73 -5.66 10.58 -1.35
C GLY A 73 -5.61 9.95 0.03
N PHE A 74 -4.82 8.89 0.20
CA PHE A 74 -4.69 8.23 1.51
C PHE A 74 -4.14 9.16 2.59
N LEU A 75 -3.17 10.02 2.26
CA LEU A 75 -2.59 10.95 3.22
C LEU A 75 -3.60 12.05 3.61
N ARG A 76 -4.53 12.38 2.73
CA ARG A 76 -5.62 13.30 3.05
C ARG A 76 -6.52 12.77 4.18
N PHE A 77 -6.81 11.48 4.20
CA PHE A 77 -7.55 10.85 5.31
C PHE A 77 -6.74 10.90 6.60
N ALA A 78 -5.46 10.52 6.55
CA ALA A 78 -4.58 10.55 7.72
C ALA A 78 -4.49 11.96 8.33
N GLU A 79 -4.28 12.99 7.50
CA GLU A 79 -4.21 14.39 7.95
C GLU A 79 -5.55 14.89 8.50
N ARG A 80 -6.68 14.60 7.82
CA ARG A 80 -8.01 15.10 8.21
C ARG A 80 -8.51 14.49 9.51
N LEU A 81 -8.28 13.19 9.69
CA LEU A 81 -8.76 12.41 10.83
C LEU A 81 -7.69 12.25 11.92
N ASN A 82 -6.55 12.92 11.76
CA ASN A 82 -5.41 12.86 12.69
C ASN A 82 -4.98 11.41 12.99
N LEU A 83 -4.81 10.59 11.94
CA LEU A 83 -4.51 9.17 12.05
C LEU A 83 -3.04 8.86 11.77
N PRO A 84 -2.48 7.89 12.48
CA PRO A 84 -1.12 7.42 12.24
C PRO A 84 -1.04 6.62 10.93
N VAL A 85 0.16 6.59 10.34
CA VAL A 85 0.44 5.82 9.12
C VAL A 85 1.56 4.82 9.38
N MET A 86 1.33 3.55 9.05
CA MET A 86 2.36 2.51 9.11
C MET A 86 2.73 2.07 7.70
N PRO A 87 3.90 2.45 7.18
CA PRO A 87 4.39 1.96 5.89
C PRO A 87 4.77 0.49 5.96
N ILE A 88 4.28 -0.30 4.98
CA ILE A 88 4.59 -1.71 4.84
C ILE A 88 5.10 -1.94 3.42
N TYR A 89 6.34 -2.40 3.28
CA TYR A 89 6.89 -2.82 2.00
C TYR A 89 6.74 -4.33 1.84
N ILE A 90 6.10 -4.75 0.76
CA ILE A 90 5.91 -6.16 0.41
C ILE A 90 6.92 -6.52 -0.68
N ARG A 91 7.85 -7.44 -0.37
CA ARG A 91 8.74 -8.00 -1.38
C ARG A 91 8.08 -9.20 -2.01
N ALA A 92 7.43 -8.97 -3.13
CA ALA A 92 6.85 -9.98 -4.00
C ALA A 92 7.25 -9.67 -5.45
N ARG A 93 7.31 -10.70 -6.30
CA ARG A 93 7.58 -10.55 -7.73
C ARG A 93 6.62 -11.45 -8.49
N ASN A 94 6.01 -10.92 -9.52
CA ASN A 94 5.27 -11.70 -10.49
C ASN A 94 6.23 -12.37 -11.49
N SER A 95 5.71 -13.27 -12.31
CA SER A 95 6.51 -13.94 -13.34
C SER A 95 7.04 -12.95 -14.40
N GLY A 96 8.10 -13.34 -15.09
CA GLY A 96 8.62 -12.56 -16.23
C GLY A 96 7.55 -12.37 -17.32
N LEU A 97 6.70 -13.37 -17.54
CA LEU A 97 5.59 -13.31 -18.48
C LEU A 97 4.57 -12.24 -18.09
N PHE A 98 4.22 -12.14 -16.80
CA PHE A 98 3.35 -11.08 -16.31
C PHE A 98 3.88 -9.69 -16.66
N TYR A 99 5.17 -9.43 -16.39
CA TYR A 99 5.77 -8.14 -16.70
C TYR A 99 5.87 -7.85 -18.19
N ALA A 100 6.12 -8.88 -19.02
CA ALA A 100 6.13 -8.74 -20.47
C ALA A 100 4.75 -8.33 -21.00
N ILE A 101 3.69 -9.01 -20.56
CA ILE A 101 2.31 -8.69 -20.96
C ILE A 101 1.85 -7.35 -20.37
N ALA A 102 2.21 -7.04 -19.13
CA ALA A 102 1.91 -5.74 -18.52
C ALA A 102 2.53 -4.55 -19.27
N ARG A 103 3.62 -4.78 -19.98
CA ARG A 103 4.25 -3.76 -20.84
C ARG A 103 3.43 -3.48 -22.11
N LEU A 104 2.74 -4.49 -22.64
CA LEU A 104 1.91 -4.41 -23.85
C LEU A 104 0.48 -3.94 -23.53
N SER A 105 -0.13 -4.46 -22.48
CA SER A 105 -1.48 -4.13 -22.06
C SER A 105 -1.65 -4.31 -20.55
N ALA A 106 -2.04 -3.22 -19.88
CA ALA A 106 -2.36 -3.25 -18.46
C ALA A 106 -3.58 -4.14 -18.17
N MET A 107 -4.58 -4.12 -19.05
CA MET A 107 -5.81 -4.92 -18.91
C MET A 107 -5.51 -6.41 -19.08
N ALA A 108 -4.71 -6.80 -20.06
CA ALA A 108 -4.33 -8.19 -20.26
C ALA A 108 -3.53 -8.74 -19.07
N SER A 109 -2.66 -7.94 -18.45
CA SER A 109 -1.93 -8.36 -17.25
C SER A 109 -2.83 -8.58 -16.04
N MET A 110 -3.94 -7.83 -15.90
CA MET A 110 -4.91 -8.07 -14.83
C MET A 110 -5.59 -9.44 -14.94
N LEU A 111 -5.81 -9.94 -16.15
CA LEU A 111 -6.38 -11.27 -16.38
C LEU A 111 -5.43 -12.40 -15.97
N LEU A 112 -4.14 -12.12 -15.88
CA LEU A 112 -3.12 -13.09 -15.43
C LEU A 112 -2.99 -13.15 -13.91
N LEU A 113 -3.46 -12.15 -13.16
CA LEU A 113 -3.29 -12.10 -11.71
C LEU A 113 -3.78 -13.37 -10.98
N PRO A 114 -4.96 -13.96 -11.29
CA PRO A 114 -5.39 -15.20 -10.65
C PRO A 114 -4.41 -16.36 -10.89
N SER A 115 -3.89 -16.49 -12.12
CA SER A 115 -2.93 -17.55 -12.45
C SER A 115 -1.55 -17.31 -11.82
N GLU A 116 -1.14 -16.07 -11.64
CA GLU A 116 0.08 -15.73 -10.92
C GLU A 116 -0.06 -16.08 -9.43
N MET A 117 -1.21 -15.81 -8.82
CA MET A 117 -1.48 -16.14 -7.42
C MET A 117 -1.44 -17.65 -7.18
N THR A 118 -1.99 -18.46 -8.06
CA THR A 118 -1.99 -19.93 -7.94
C THR A 118 -0.61 -20.55 -8.21
N ARG A 119 0.22 -19.92 -9.03
CA ARG A 119 1.58 -20.38 -9.34
C ARG A 119 2.61 -19.91 -8.31
N TYR A 120 2.27 -18.96 -7.45
CA TYR A 120 3.20 -18.40 -6.51
C TYR A 120 3.39 -19.35 -5.32
N SER A 121 4.43 -20.15 -5.36
CA SER A 121 4.92 -20.98 -4.24
C SER A 121 6.02 -20.27 -3.42
N GLY A 122 6.23 -18.97 -3.65
CA GLY A 122 7.31 -18.21 -3.05
C GLY A 122 6.98 -17.65 -1.66
N ARG A 123 8.03 -17.27 -0.94
CA ARG A 123 7.91 -16.61 0.36
C ARG A 123 7.64 -15.12 0.17
N PHE A 124 6.59 -14.60 0.80
CA PHE A 124 6.38 -13.18 0.93
C PHE A 124 7.23 -12.61 2.07
N GLN A 125 7.90 -11.49 1.82
CA GLN A 125 8.63 -10.79 2.86
C GLN A 125 8.00 -9.42 3.08
N PHE A 126 7.63 -9.17 4.32
CA PHE A 126 7.08 -7.88 4.74
C PHE A 126 8.15 -7.11 5.51
N PHE A 127 8.33 -5.84 5.16
CA PHE A 127 9.21 -4.92 5.89
C PHE A 127 8.34 -3.77 6.39
N THR A 128 8.20 -3.66 7.69
CA THR A 128 7.42 -2.61 8.34
C THR A 128 8.32 -1.50 8.85
N SER A 129 7.80 -0.30 8.87
CA SER A 129 8.39 0.82 9.61
C SER A 129 7.69 0.96 10.96
N PRO A 130 8.30 1.67 11.93
CA PRO A 130 7.54 2.22 13.03
C PRO A 130 6.37 3.05 12.53
N VAL A 131 5.33 3.14 13.34
CA VAL A 131 4.18 3.98 13.06
C VAL A 131 4.61 5.43 13.01
N ILE A 132 4.22 6.14 11.97
CA ILE A 132 4.47 7.57 11.79
C ILE A 132 3.26 8.30 12.38
N ALA A 133 3.48 9.05 13.44
CA ALA A 133 2.43 9.81 14.12
C ALA A 133 1.95 10.99 13.25
N PRO A 134 0.69 11.44 13.40
CA PRO A 134 0.12 12.51 12.58
C PRO A 134 0.90 13.84 12.68
N ASP A 135 1.39 14.19 13.84
CA ASP A 135 2.19 15.38 14.10
C ASP A 135 3.50 15.41 13.27
N GLN A 136 4.10 14.25 13.03
CA GLN A 136 5.29 14.14 12.17
C GLN A 136 5.02 14.55 10.71
N PHE A 137 3.77 14.46 10.24
CA PHE A 137 3.38 14.99 8.94
C PHE A 137 2.99 16.47 9.03
N ALA A 138 2.28 16.86 10.09
CA ALA A 138 1.79 18.22 10.27
C ALA A 138 2.93 19.23 10.35
N THR A 139 4.02 18.89 11.04
CA THR A 139 5.19 19.77 11.24
C THR A 139 6.05 19.95 10.00
N LEU A 140 5.88 19.13 8.96
CA LEU A 140 6.65 19.27 7.72
C LEU A 140 6.11 20.42 6.86
N PRO A 141 6.91 21.47 6.54
CA PRO A 141 6.50 22.59 5.69
C PRO A 141 6.49 22.18 4.21
N LEU A 142 5.82 21.08 3.89
CA LEU A 142 5.78 20.47 2.57
C LEU A 142 4.35 20.30 2.09
N SER A 143 4.15 20.42 0.77
CA SER A 143 2.88 20.05 0.15
C SER A 143 2.59 18.56 0.33
N ARG A 144 1.31 18.18 0.31
CA ARG A 144 0.90 16.77 0.45
C ARG A 144 1.59 15.86 -0.57
N ARG A 145 1.76 16.31 -1.80
CA ARG A 145 2.49 15.55 -2.84
C ARG A 145 3.96 15.32 -2.47
N GLN A 146 4.63 16.30 -1.86
CA GLN A 146 6.01 16.15 -1.40
C GLN A 146 6.10 15.20 -0.21
N LYS A 147 5.15 15.27 0.74
CA LYS A 147 5.05 14.32 1.87
C LYS A 147 4.87 12.88 1.36
N VAL A 148 4.02 12.66 0.36
CA VAL A 148 3.84 11.33 -0.28
C VAL A 148 5.12 10.84 -0.96
N LYS A 149 5.88 11.72 -1.63
CA LYS A 149 7.20 11.35 -2.19
C LYS A 149 8.19 10.94 -1.10
N LEU A 150 8.18 11.61 0.04
CA LEU A 150 9.02 11.24 1.20
C LEU A 150 8.60 9.88 1.77
N LEU A 151 7.31 9.62 1.93
CA LEU A 151 6.79 8.33 2.37
C LEU A 151 7.18 7.20 1.43
N ARG A 152 7.04 7.42 0.11
CA ARG A 152 7.48 6.46 -0.89
C ARG A 152 8.98 6.18 -0.79
N LYS A 153 9.80 7.23 -0.66
CA LYS A 153 11.25 7.08 -0.45
C LYS A 153 11.56 6.29 0.81
N HIS A 154 10.89 6.60 1.92
CA HIS A 154 11.01 5.89 3.18
C HIS A 154 10.68 4.40 3.02
N LEU A 155 9.53 4.07 2.41
CA LEU A 155 9.11 2.70 2.16
C LEU A 155 10.16 1.89 1.37
N TYR A 156 10.70 2.45 0.27
CA TYR A 156 11.70 1.79 -0.55
C TYR A 156 13.08 1.65 0.10
N GLN A 157 13.31 2.32 1.22
CA GLN A 157 14.53 2.17 2.03
C GLN A 157 14.43 1.03 3.03
N LEU A 158 13.23 0.63 3.45
CA LEU A 158 13.02 -0.42 4.44
C LEU A 158 13.75 -1.75 4.09
N PRO A 159 13.61 -2.31 2.88
CA PRO A 159 14.29 -3.55 2.53
C PRO A 159 15.79 -3.42 2.30
N LYS A 160 16.30 -2.17 2.17
CA LYS A 160 17.71 -1.89 1.87
C LYS A 160 18.54 -1.61 3.11
N ASN A 161 17.94 -1.71 4.30
CA ASN A 161 18.58 -1.42 5.58
C ASN A 161 19.20 -0.01 5.69
N LYS A 162 18.71 0.94 4.90
CA LYS A 162 19.15 2.34 4.92
C LYS A 162 18.42 3.10 6.02
N ARG A 163 19.00 4.22 6.47
CA ARG A 163 18.36 5.08 7.47
C ARG A 163 16.98 5.51 7.00
N PRO A 164 15.92 5.26 7.79
CA PRO A 164 14.57 5.66 7.43
C PRO A 164 14.47 7.18 7.41
N VAL A 165 13.62 7.72 6.54
CA VAL A 165 13.34 9.17 6.44
C VAL A 165 12.57 9.66 7.66
N PHE A 166 11.67 8.81 8.17
CA PHE A 166 10.93 9.05 9.41
C PHE A 166 11.53 8.17 10.51
N THR A 167 12.00 8.77 11.56
CA THR A 167 12.53 8.09 12.76
C THR A 167 11.70 8.53 13.95
N THR A 168 11.18 7.60 14.72
CA THR A 168 10.61 7.90 16.04
C THR A 168 11.75 8.02 17.05
N LYS A 169 11.56 8.86 18.10
CA LYS A 169 12.53 8.96 19.20
C LYS A 169 12.86 7.59 19.81
N GLU A 170 11.88 6.69 19.87
CA GLU A 170 12.03 5.29 20.35
C GLU A 170 12.91 4.42 19.45
N SER A 171 12.89 4.63 18.14
CA SER A 171 13.74 3.86 17.21
C SER A 171 15.22 4.22 17.30
N LEU A 172 15.57 5.37 17.91
CA LEU A 172 16.94 5.75 18.22
C LEU A 172 17.49 5.04 19.45
N ILE A 173 16.61 4.61 20.37
CA ILE A 173 16.99 3.93 21.63
C ILE A 173 17.16 2.43 21.43
N HIS A 174 16.42 1.80 20.48
CA HIS A 174 16.51 0.36 20.20
C HIS A 174 16.60 0.05 18.68
N PRO A 175 17.82 0.01 18.11
CA PRO A 175 18.02 -0.27 16.68
C PRO A 175 17.68 -1.74 16.30
N ARG A 176 17.38 -2.62 17.25
CA ARG A 176 17.15 -4.06 17.02
C ARG A 176 15.70 -4.48 16.79
N ASN A 177 14.72 -3.61 16.93
CA ASN A 177 13.29 -3.99 16.77
C ASN A 177 12.80 -3.82 15.32
N ARG A 178 13.55 -4.38 14.37
CA ARG A 178 13.10 -4.56 12.98
C ARG A 178 12.52 -5.97 12.86
N GLN A 179 11.25 -6.12 13.21
CA GLN A 179 10.55 -7.37 12.99
C GLN A 179 10.32 -7.55 11.47
N SER A 180 11.15 -8.39 10.85
CA SER A 180 10.75 -9.04 9.61
C SER A 180 9.75 -10.13 9.96
N LEU A 181 8.47 -9.85 9.84
CA LEU A 181 7.43 -10.88 9.91
C LEU A 181 7.59 -11.78 8.68
N ARG A 182 8.10 -12.99 8.90
CA ARG A 182 8.05 -14.06 7.91
C ARG A 182 6.69 -14.76 8.08
N VAL A 183 5.79 -14.49 7.16
CA VAL A 183 4.54 -15.25 7.07
C VAL A 183 4.79 -16.39 6.08
N GLU A 184 4.88 -17.61 6.58
CA GLU A 184 4.83 -18.81 5.76
C GLU A 184 3.36 -19.14 5.54
N LEU A 185 2.89 -18.92 4.30
CA LEU A 185 1.62 -19.45 3.88
C LEU A 185 1.86 -20.93 3.51
N ALA A 186 1.45 -21.84 4.36
CA ALA A 186 1.24 -23.23 3.99
C ALA A 186 -0.03 -23.27 3.12
N LEU A 187 0.10 -23.58 1.83
CA LEU A 187 -0.96 -23.98 0.94
C LEU A 187 -1.11 -25.49 1.01
#